data_656cd41bce977cb839976c70d5fbf4bd
#
_entry.id   656cd41bce977cb839976c70d5fbf4bd
#
_cell.length_a   1.000
_cell.length_b   1.000
_cell.length_c   1.000
_cell.angle_alpha   90.00
_cell.angle_beta   90.00
_cell.angle_gamma   90.00
#
_symmetry.space_group_name_H-M   'P 1'
#
loop_
_entity.id
_entity.type
_entity.pdbx_description
1 polymer ?
#
loop_
_entity_poly.entity_id
_entity_poly.type
_entity_poly.pdbx_seq_one_letter_code
_entity_poly.pdbx_strand_id
1 'polypeptide(L)'
;MPRRYLRKITHRLDFEKYLLSGRELDENWRAESAFPVQQPLEVEIGSGKGLFMAHESVKTPNHNFLGIEVAHNYAAYCALRLAKTNNEQGVSNAMMISGDATPIFTTNLQDNSV
;
A
#
# COMPACT_ATOMS: atom_id res chain seq x y z
N MET A 1 9.07 -16.32 -5.82
CA MET A 1 9.03 -16.78 -4.45
C MET A 1 8.00 -17.84 -4.22
N PRO A 2 8.35 -18.94 -3.59
CA PRO A 2 7.39 -20.02 -3.31
C PRO A 2 6.26 -19.52 -2.40
N ARG A 3 5.06 -19.89 -2.73
CA ARG A 3 3.87 -19.46 -1.99
C ARG A 3 3.84 -19.93 -0.55
N ARG A 4 4.49 -21.04 -0.27
CA ARG A 4 4.52 -21.56 1.09
C ARG A 4 5.23 -20.64 2.08
N TYR A 5 5.96 -19.65 1.57
CA TYR A 5 6.59 -18.66 2.43
C TYR A 5 5.66 -17.53 2.82
N LEU A 6 4.50 -17.46 2.20
CA LEU A 6 3.47 -16.53 2.65
C LEU A 6 2.72 -17.19 3.78
N ARG A 7 2.96 -16.75 4.97
CA ARG A 7 2.30 -17.29 6.13
C ARG A 7 0.82 -16.96 6.11
N LYS A 8 0.05 -17.81 6.73
CA LYS A 8 -1.36 -17.54 6.92
C LYS A 8 -1.52 -16.25 7.71
N ILE A 9 -2.40 -15.38 7.22
CA ILE A 9 -2.65 -14.11 7.89
C ILE A 9 -3.69 -14.33 8.98
N THR A 10 -3.21 -14.59 10.20
CA THR A 10 -4.07 -14.78 11.37
C THR A 10 -3.75 -13.76 12.44
N HIS A 11 -3.16 -12.67 12.02
CA HIS A 11 -2.54 -11.74 12.92
C HIS A 11 -3.55 -10.83 13.61
N ARG A 12 -3.21 -10.38 14.80
CA ARG A 12 -4.05 -9.44 15.52
C ARG A 12 -3.96 -8.02 15.02
N LEU A 13 -2.89 -7.71 14.27
CA LEU A 13 -2.75 -6.37 13.71
C LEU A 13 -3.82 -6.15 12.65
N ASP A 14 -4.39 -4.97 12.65
CA ASP A 14 -5.42 -4.61 11.71
C ASP A 14 -4.79 -4.19 10.39
N PHE A 15 -4.44 -5.18 9.57
CA PHE A 15 -3.81 -4.91 8.29
C PHE A 15 -4.78 -4.33 7.26
N GLU A 16 -6.08 -4.44 7.50
CA GLU A 16 -7.08 -3.92 6.57
C GLU A 16 -7.04 -2.41 6.44
N LYS A 17 -6.52 -1.73 7.45
CA LYS A 17 -6.30 -0.28 7.36
C LYS A 17 -5.30 0.10 6.28
N TYR A 18 -4.48 -0.84 5.85
CA TYR A 18 -3.39 -0.60 4.90
C TYR A 18 -3.66 -1.24 3.55
N LEU A 19 -4.88 -1.73 3.33
CA LEU A 19 -5.22 -2.45 2.10
C LEU A 19 -6.53 -1.94 1.54
N LEU A 20 -6.45 -1.45 0.31
CA LEU A 20 -7.63 -1.06 -0.46
C LEU A 20 -7.81 -2.05 -1.60
N SER A 21 -9.07 -2.31 -1.98
CA SER A 21 -9.36 -3.10 -3.16
C SER A 21 -9.51 -2.18 -4.36
N GLY A 22 -8.74 -2.43 -5.40
CA GLY A 22 -8.83 -1.62 -6.62
C GLY A 22 -10.20 -1.66 -7.26
N ARG A 23 -10.96 -2.75 -7.07
CA ARG A 23 -12.31 -2.90 -7.61
C ARG A 23 -13.32 -1.98 -6.92
N GLU A 24 -13.03 -1.60 -5.69
CA GLU A 24 -13.95 -0.78 -4.89
C GLU A 24 -13.66 0.70 -4.98
N LEU A 25 -12.57 1.08 -5.65
CA LEU A 25 -12.24 2.48 -5.84
C LEU A 25 -13.11 3.05 -6.96
N ASP A 26 -13.89 4.07 -6.65
CA ASP A 26 -14.69 4.72 -7.69
C ASP A 26 -13.82 5.74 -8.45
N GLU A 27 -14.38 6.30 -9.51
CA GLU A 27 -13.64 7.23 -10.36
C GLU A 27 -13.31 8.55 -9.67
N ASN A 28 -13.93 8.84 -8.56
CA ASN A 28 -13.69 10.07 -7.79
C ASN A 28 -12.65 9.87 -6.68
N TRP A 29 -12.25 8.62 -6.43
CA TRP A 29 -11.23 8.36 -5.42
C TRP A 29 -9.90 8.99 -5.83
N ARG A 30 -9.23 9.58 -4.86
CA ARG A 30 -7.89 10.16 -5.08
C ARG A 30 -6.92 9.59 -4.06
N ALA A 31 -5.68 9.39 -4.50
CA ALA A 31 -4.64 8.79 -3.67
C ALA A 31 -4.39 9.57 -2.38
N GLU A 32 -4.51 10.88 -2.44
CA GLU A 32 -4.31 11.72 -1.25
C GLU A 32 -5.23 11.33 -0.11
N SER A 33 -6.43 10.86 -0.41
CA SER A 33 -7.41 10.52 0.62
C SER A 33 -7.01 9.29 1.44
N ALA A 34 -6.04 8.52 0.95
CA ALA A 34 -5.58 7.32 1.64
C ALA A 34 -4.60 7.62 2.78
N PHE A 35 -4.17 8.85 2.92
CA PHE A 35 -3.11 9.20 3.87
C PHE A 35 -3.56 10.31 4.81
N PRO A 36 -3.14 10.25 6.09
CA PRO A 36 -3.54 11.28 7.06
C PRO A 36 -2.85 12.61 6.83
N VAL A 37 -1.69 12.63 6.19
CA VAL A 37 -0.93 13.85 5.94
C VAL A 37 -0.68 13.97 4.45
N GLN A 38 -0.87 15.18 3.92
CA GLN A 38 -0.59 15.47 2.52
C GLN A 38 0.88 15.77 2.34
N GLN A 39 1.56 14.97 1.53
CA GLN A 39 2.99 15.10 1.26
C GLN A 39 3.31 14.38 -0.05
N PRO A 40 4.52 14.56 -0.60
CA PRO A 40 4.84 13.95 -1.89
C PRO A 40 4.54 12.46 -1.93
N LEU A 41 3.99 12.00 -3.04
CA LEU A 41 3.55 10.62 -3.21
C LEU A 41 4.53 9.86 -4.10
N GLU A 42 4.94 8.68 -3.63
CA GLU A 42 5.71 7.74 -4.43
C GLU A 42 4.85 6.50 -4.65
N VAL A 43 4.84 6.00 -5.88
CA VAL A 43 4.04 4.85 -6.25
C VAL A 43 4.95 3.70 -6.68
N GLU A 44 4.70 2.52 -6.12
CA GLU A 44 5.40 1.31 -6.50
C GLU A 44 4.40 0.32 -7.11
N ILE A 45 4.69 -0.15 -8.31
CA ILE A 45 3.88 -1.16 -8.98
C ILE A 45 4.56 -2.51 -8.85
N GLY A 46 3.80 -3.53 -8.47
CA GLY A 46 4.36 -4.85 -8.25
C GLY A 46 5.13 -4.90 -6.94
N SER A 47 4.48 -4.48 -5.86
CA SER A 47 5.14 -4.33 -4.56
C SER A 47 5.62 -5.63 -3.93
N GLY A 48 5.20 -6.77 -4.46
CA GLY A 48 5.59 -8.06 -3.93
C GLY A 48 5.17 -8.21 -2.48
N LYS A 49 6.12 -8.42 -1.59
CA LYS A 49 5.85 -8.57 -0.16
C LYS A 49 5.93 -7.27 0.64
N GLY A 50 6.16 -6.15 -0.05
CA GLY A 50 6.17 -4.85 0.60
C GLY A 50 7.41 -4.53 1.42
N LEU A 51 8.49 -5.28 1.24
CA LEU A 51 9.71 -5.05 2.02
C LEU A 51 10.29 -3.67 1.76
N PHE A 52 10.35 -3.29 0.49
CA PHE A 52 10.85 -1.98 0.09
C PHE A 52 10.02 -0.86 0.68
N MET A 53 8.69 -0.94 0.55
CA MET A 53 7.80 0.09 1.06
C MET A 53 7.88 0.22 2.58
N ALA A 54 7.94 -0.91 3.28
CA ALA A 54 8.04 -0.89 4.74
C ALA A 54 9.33 -0.20 5.17
N HIS A 55 10.42 -0.47 4.46
CA HIS A 55 11.71 0.15 4.77
C HIS A 55 11.71 1.64 4.45
N GLU A 56 11.23 2.01 3.25
CA GLU A 56 11.27 3.40 2.79
C GLU A 56 10.30 4.30 3.57
N SER A 57 9.17 3.76 4.00
CA SER A 57 8.21 4.56 4.76
C SER A 57 8.79 5.02 6.10
N VAL A 58 9.61 4.19 6.72
CA VAL A 58 10.31 4.56 7.94
C VAL A 58 11.45 5.53 7.66
N LYS A 59 12.19 5.27 6.59
CA LYS A 59 13.37 6.06 6.23
C LYS A 59 12.99 7.46 5.75
N THR A 60 11.85 7.59 5.06
CA THR A 60 11.40 8.85 4.48
C THR A 60 9.98 9.17 4.94
N PRO A 61 9.82 9.54 6.22
CA PRO A 61 8.47 9.72 6.79
C PRO A 61 7.73 10.95 6.25
N ASN A 62 8.41 11.83 5.52
CA ASN A 62 7.79 13.00 4.91
C ASN A 62 7.32 12.76 3.46
N HIS A 63 7.31 11.52 3.01
CA HIS A 63 6.71 11.11 1.74
C HIS A 63 5.64 10.07 2.02
N ASN A 64 4.63 10.02 1.15
CA ASN A 64 3.63 8.96 1.17
C ASN A 64 3.99 7.91 0.13
N PHE A 65 3.69 6.66 0.44
CA PHE A 65 4.02 5.53 -0.42
C PHE A 65 2.76 4.73 -0.73
N LEU A 66 2.48 4.56 -2.01
CA LEU A 66 1.33 3.78 -2.47
C LEU A 66 1.84 2.61 -3.29
N GLY A 67 1.57 1.41 -2.84
CA GLY A 67 1.91 0.19 -3.56
C GLY A 67 0.69 -0.38 -4.26
N ILE A 68 0.87 -0.89 -5.46
CA ILE A 68 -0.19 -1.52 -6.23
C ILE A 68 0.28 -2.91 -6.62
N GLU A 69 -0.45 -3.92 -6.17
CA GLU A 69 -0.08 -5.31 -6.39
C GLU A 69 -1.29 -6.09 -6.88
N VAL A 70 -1.17 -6.73 -8.05
CA VAL A 70 -2.26 -7.47 -8.65
C VAL A 70 -2.54 -8.78 -7.93
N ALA A 71 -1.52 -9.40 -7.36
CA ALA A 71 -1.69 -10.66 -6.62
C ALA A 71 -2.22 -10.37 -5.22
N HIS A 72 -3.49 -10.68 -4.99
CA HIS A 72 -4.15 -10.32 -3.73
C HIS A 72 -3.42 -10.87 -2.51
N ASN A 73 -2.91 -12.09 -2.57
CA ASN A 73 -2.18 -12.66 -1.43
C ASN A 73 -0.95 -11.85 -1.08
N TYR A 74 -0.24 -11.36 -2.08
CA TYR A 74 0.93 -10.53 -1.85
C TYR A 74 0.54 -9.14 -1.36
N ALA A 75 -0.54 -8.58 -1.90
CA ALA A 75 -1.04 -7.28 -1.43
C ALA A 75 -1.42 -7.36 0.04
N ALA A 76 -2.12 -8.41 0.45
CA ALA A 76 -2.48 -8.61 1.86
C ALA A 76 -1.25 -8.80 2.74
N TYR A 77 -0.25 -9.50 2.25
CA TYR A 77 0.99 -9.69 2.99
C TYR A 77 1.73 -8.36 3.16
N CYS A 78 1.74 -7.53 2.11
CA CYS A 78 2.31 -6.19 2.20
C CYS A 78 1.59 -5.35 3.26
N ALA A 79 0.27 -5.38 3.23
CA ALA A 79 -0.53 -4.62 4.18
C ALA A 79 -0.25 -5.07 5.62
N LEU A 80 -0.09 -6.37 5.83
CA LEU A 80 0.28 -6.89 7.15
C LEU A 80 1.65 -6.36 7.58
N ARG A 81 2.61 -6.34 6.67
CA ARG A 81 3.94 -5.81 6.95
C ARG A 81 3.88 -4.31 7.28
N LEU A 82 3.05 -3.55 6.58
CA LEU A 82 2.89 -2.13 6.88
C LEU A 82 2.22 -1.92 8.24
N ALA A 83 1.23 -2.73 8.58
CA ALA A 83 0.59 -2.68 9.90
C ALA A 83 1.61 -2.93 11.00
N LYS A 84 2.45 -3.93 10.82
CA LYS A 84 3.50 -4.25 11.78
C LYS A 84 4.50 -3.11 11.90
N THR A 85 4.89 -2.53 10.77
CA THR A 85 5.84 -1.41 10.75
C THR A 85 5.26 -0.20 11.48
N ASN A 86 3.98 0.12 11.24
CA ASN A 86 3.34 1.22 11.96
C ASN A 86 3.28 0.93 13.46
N ASN A 87 2.96 -0.29 13.85
CA ASN A 87 2.89 -0.66 15.25
C ASN A 87 4.25 -0.50 15.95
N GLU A 88 5.33 -0.80 15.26
CA GLU A 88 6.68 -0.74 15.82
C GLU A 88 7.33 0.63 15.71
N GLN A 89 7.08 1.34 14.61
CA GLN A 89 7.78 2.58 14.27
C GLN A 89 6.89 3.82 14.30
N GLY A 90 5.58 3.65 14.39
CA GLY A 90 4.66 4.78 14.49
C GLY A 90 4.47 5.56 13.19
N VAL A 91 4.66 4.94 12.02
CA VAL A 91 4.49 5.63 10.74
C VAL A 91 3.21 5.17 10.05
N SER A 92 2.54 6.09 9.36
CA SER A 92 1.26 5.82 8.68
C SER A 92 1.26 6.35 7.25
N ASN A 93 2.41 6.37 6.61
CA ASN A 93 2.60 6.99 5.31
C ASN A 93 2.70 5.98 4.16
N ALA A 94 2.18 4.78 4.35
CA ALA A 94 2.21 3.75 3.30
C ALA A 94 0.87 3.04 3.22
N MET A 95 0.45 2.71 2.00
CA MET A 95 -0.84 2.08 1.74
C MET A 95 -0.71 1.13 0.55
N MET A 96 -1.44 0.02 0.59
CA MET A 96 -1.47 -0.96 -0.50
C MET A 96 -2.81 -0.96 -1.20
N ILE A 97 -2.78 -1.15 -2.52
CA ILE A 97 -3.97 -1.44 -3.30
C ILE A 97 -3.80 -2.83 -3.92
N SER A 98 -4.80 -3.68 -3.73
CA SER A 98 -4.88 -4.97 -4.40
C SER A 98 -5.64 -4.76 -5.71
N GLY A 99 -4.96 -4.85 -6.84
CA GLY A 99 -5.62 -4.66 -8.13
C GLY A 99 -4.64 -4.38 -9.26
N ASP A 100 -5.24 -4.07 -10.42
CA ASP A 100 -4.50 -3.73 -11.63
C ASP A 100 -4.14 -2.24 -11.61
N ALA A 101 -2.87 -1.95 -11.88
CA ALA A 101 -2.37 -0.58 -11.85
C ALA A 101 -2.95 0.29 -12.98
N THR A 102 -3.25 -0.29 -14.14
CA THR A 102 -3.64 0.47 -15.32
C THR A 102 -4.88 1.35 -15.10
N PRO A 103 -6.01 0.81 -14.65
CA PRO A 103 -7.17 1.67 -14.40
C PRO A 103 -6.92 2.68 -13.30
N ILE A 104 -6.12 2.33 -12.31
CA ILE A 104 -5.81 3.24 -11.21
C ILE A 104 -5.05 4.46 -11.73
N PHE A 105 -4.05 4.26 -12.58
CA PHE A 105 -3.30 5.37 -13.16
C PHE A 105 -4.14 6.25 -14.06
N THR A 106 -5.06 5.65 -14.83
CA THR A 106 -5.85 6.43 -15.77
C THR A 106 -7.03 7.15 -15.14
N THR A 107 -7.49 6.69 -13.98
CA THR A 107 -8.73 7.18 -13.39
C THR A 107 -8.52 7.87 -12.04
N ASN A 108 -7.66 7.34 -11.21
CA ASN A 108 -7.60 7.72 -9.80
C ASN A 108 -6.37 8.54 -9.42
N LEU A 109 -5.32 8.54 -10.23
CA LEU A 109 -4.14 9.35 -9.97
C LEU A 109 -4.15 10.58 -10.84
N GLN A 110 -3.87 11.71 -10.25
CA GLN A 110 -3.76 12.97 -10.99
C GLN A 110 -2.37 13.07 -11.60
N ASP A 111 -2.26 13.87 -12.69
CA ASP A 111 -1.02 13.98 -13.45
C ASP A 111 0.21 14.28 -12.62
N ASN A 112 0.11 15.13 -11.64
CA ASN A 112 1.26 15.54 -10.81
C ASN A 112 1.15 15.08 -9.37
N SER A 113 0.48 13.96 -9.12
CA SER A 113 0.40 13.39 -7.79
C SER A 113 1.55 12.42 -7.49
N VAL A 114 2.35 12.11 -8.47
CA VAL A 114 3.44 11.16 -8.33
C VAL A 114 4.78 11.85 -8.51
#